data_5ba9146c71f50c53c8803516f77970a8
#
_entry.id   5ba9146c71f50c53c8803516f77970a8
#
_cell.length_a   1.000
_cell.length_b   1.000
_cell.length_c   1.000
_cell.angle_alpha   90.00
_cell.angle_beta   90.00
_cell.angle_gamma   90.00
#
_symmetry.space_group_name_H-M   'P 1'
#
loop_
_entity.id
_entity.type
_entity.pdbx_description
1 polymer ?
#
loop_
_entity_poly.entity_id
_entity_poly.type
_entity_poly.pdbx_seq_one_letter_code
_entity_poly.pdbx_strand_id
1 'polypeptide(L)'
;MNMTTNPGRALTGTVSLPGDKSLSHRAALIASLAAGRSQIENFLVSGVTSRLLEALTSLGITWKLNGTTLILDGKGLGGFSVPFGPLNCGNSASTMRFLAGALAAAGTPAVLDGSKGLRRRPMDRIIQPLNRMGVNIKGVAGCAPLSLGVSALPLKGGTMELDVASAQVKTCLLLAGLSSGEPVTISEPGFSRDHTERMLAGMGVAIKSEKVNVDGSPRYLTHLTPSSARYSLKPLNMALPGDFSSAAFLIVAALITPGSNVTLKDIGLNATRTGLLDVLLTMGASIQINAKPTRNGEPVGDLTIKHSQLKAADICGEKVVRMIDEFPIFAVAAAYASGTSTVRDAAELRVKESDRIGALCAELRNIGVEVMELPDGFAINGTGEVRGGSVEPHGDHRLAMSLAVAGLASGQPVAIQNAEILRESFPEFSEVITKLGGELIADESPVLEQTAA
;
A
#
# COMPACT_ATOMS: atom_id res chain seq x y z
N MET A 1 22.52 0.76 6.27
CA MET A 1 22.79 1.50 5.02
C MET A 1 22.41 2.95 5.23
N ASN A 2 23.30 3.88 4.97
CA ASN A 2 22.95 5.30 4.87
C ASN A 2 22.85 5.69 3.41
N MET A 3 22.08 6.72 3.11
CA MET A 3 21.88 7.22 1.74
C MET A 3 21.98 8.74 1.75
N THR A 4 22.68 9.31 0.80
CA THR A 4 22.76 10.75 0.63
C THR A 4 22.19 11.15 -0.72
N THR A 5 21.27 12.12 -0.73
CA THR A 5 20.74 12.72 -1.95
C THR A 5 21.40 14.07 -2.16
N ASN A 6 22.01 14.24 -3.33
CA ASN A 6 22.60 15.50 -3.76
C ASN A 6 21.66 16.30 -4.67
N PRO A 7 21.49 17.59 -4.43
CA PRO A 7 20.61 18.44 -5.23
C PRO A 7 21.21 18.86 -6.59
N GLY A 8 20.36 19.46 -7.42
CA GLY A 8 20.79 20.31 -8.56
C GLY A 8 20.77 19.63 -9.93
N ARG A 9 20.38 18.37 -10.05
CA ARG A 9 20.28 17.68 -11.34
C ARG A 9 18.84 17.49 -11.79
N ALA A 10 18.51 17.96 -12.99
CA ALA A 10 17.21 17.72 -13.62
C ALA A 10 16.98 16.22 -13.85
N LEU A 11 15.77 15.77 -13.55
CA LEU A 11 15.35 14.41 -13.84
C LEU A 11 14.74 14.33 -15.25
N THR A 12 15.26 13.46 -16.09
CA THR A 12 14.78 13.32 -17.47
C THR A 12 14.73 11.86 -17.90
N GLY A 13 13.83 11.57 -18.83
CA GLY A 13 13.75 10.23 -19.44
C GLY A 13 12.43 9.51 -19.18
N THR A 14 12.45 8.22 -19.49
CA THR A 14 11.28 7.34 -19.41
C THR A 14 11.63 6.09 -18.61
N VAL A 15 10.77 5.74 -17.65
CA VAL A 15 10.92 4.54 -16.85
C VAL A 15 9.58 3.81 -16.68
N SER A 16 9.67 2.49 -16.52
CA SER A 16 8.60 1.65 -16.01
C SER A 16 8.89 1.31 -14.55
N LEU A 17 7.85 1.12 -13.76
CA LEU A 17 7.98 0.83 -12.34
C LEU A 17 7.62 -0.63 -12.05
N PRO A 18 8.13 -1.19 -10.93
CA PRO A 18 7.66 -2.47 -10.43
C PRO A 18 6.15 -2.48 -10.24
N GLY A 19 5.57 -3.65 -10.33
CA GLY A 19 4.13 -3.84 -10.17
C GLY A 19 3.62 -3.37 -8.82
N ASP A 20 2.37 -2.96 -8.81
CA ASP A 20 1.71 -2.44 -7.61
C ASP A 20 1.76 -3.43 -6.45
N LYS A 21 2.30 -2.98 -5.30
CA LYS A 21 2.43 -3.78 -4.08
C LYS A 21 1.09 -4.31 -3.58
N SER A 22 0.07 -3.48 -3.58
CA SER A 22 -1.27 -3.84 -3.10
C SER A 22 -1.95 -4.86 -4.02
N LEU A 23 -1.75 -4.73 -5.33
CA LEU A 23 -2.22 -5.70 -6.32
C LEU A 23 -1.40 -6.99 -6.27
N SER A 24 -0.08 -6.93 -6.12
CA SER A 24 0.79 -8.11 -6.00
C SER A 24 0.38 -9.01 -4.84
N HIS A 25 0.13 -8.42 -3.65
CA HIS A 25 -0.35 -9.18 -2.49
C HIS A 25 -1.69 -9.85 -2.76
N ARG A 26 -2.65 -9.10 -3.34
CA ARG A 26 -3.98 -9.63 -3.66
C ARG A 26 -3.92 -10.69 -4.72
N ALA A 27 -3.20 -10.45 -5.79
CA ALA A 27 -3.10 -11.36 -6.92
C ALA A 27 -2.53 -12.72 -6.49
N ALA A 28 -1.41 -12.74 -5.75
CA ALA A 28 -0.82 -14.00 -5.27
C ALA A 28 -1.77 -14.75 -4.33
N LEU A 29 -2.38 -14.05 -3.36
CA LEU A 29 -3.25 -14.69 -2.38
C LEU A 29 -4.57 -15.17 -3.01
N ILE A 30 -5.24 -14.33 -3.81
CA ILE A 30 -6.52 -14.70 -4.42
C ILE A 30 -6.32 -15.80 -5.47
N ALA A 31 -5.22 -15.76 -6.24
CA ALA A 31 -4.85 -16.83 -7.15
C ALA A 31 -4.63 -18.17 -6.44
N SER A 32 -4.10 -18.15 -5.19
CA SER A 32 -3.93 -19.39 -4.40
C SER A 32 -5.25 -20.03 -3.99
N LEU A 33 -6.34 -19.26 -3.93
CA LEU A 33 -7.71 -19.71 -3.64
C LEU A 33 -8.47 -20.14 -4.90
N ALA A 34 -7.94 -19.93 -6.10
CA ALA A 34 -8.50 -20.46 -7.34
C ALA A 34 -8.05 -21.91 -7.56
N ALA A 35 -8.80 -22.69 -8.31
CA ALA A 35 -8.37 -24.02 -8.71
C ALA A 35 -7.67 -23.97 -10.06
N GLY A 36 -6.36 -24.29 -10.11
CA GLY A 36 -5.56 -24.31 -11.33
C GLY A 36 -4.45 -23.28 -11.37
N ARG A 37 -3.83 -23.18 -12.56
CA ARG A 37 -2.64 -22.36 -12.76
C ARG A 37 -2.99 -20.91 -13.09
N SER A 38 -2.39 -19.98 -12.32
CA SER A 38 -2.46 -18.54 -12.52
C SER A 38 -1.09 -17.99 -12.92
N GLN A 39 -1.09 -16.91 -13.74
CA GLN A 39 0.11 -16.19 -14.14
C GLN A 39 -0.05 -14.70 -13.87
N ILE A 40 0.88 -14.14 -13.11
CA ILE A 40 0.87 -12.73 -12.70
C ILE A 40 2.18 -12.10 -13.20
N GLU A 41 2.07 -11.23 -14.19
CA GLU A 41 3.19 -10.50 -14.77
C GLU A 41 3.42 -9.18 -14.03
N ASN A 42 4.65 -8.68 -14.05
CA ASN A 42 5.09 -7.50 -13.31
C ASN A 42 4.76 -7.59 -11.81
N PHE A 43 4.93 -8.78 -11.23
CA PHE A 43 4.78 -9.00 -9.79
C PHE A 43 5.88 -8.27 -9.03
N LEU A 44 5.54 -7.53 -7.99
CA LEU A 44 6.53 -6.87 -7.13
C LEU A 44 7.33 -7.90 -6.35
N VAL A 45 8.65 -7.91 -6.52
CA VAL A 45 9.58 -8.71 -5.72
C VAL A 45 10.18 -7.81 -4.64
N SER A 46 9.73 -7.97 -3.40
CA SER A 46 10.17 -7.14 -2.26
C SER A 46 10.10 -7.93 -0.95
N GLY A 47 10.64 -7.38 0.13
CA GLY A 47 10.62 -8.05 1.43
C GLY A 47 9.21 -8.48 1.86
N VAL A 48 8.21 -7.62 1.67
CA VAL A 48 6.83 -7.93 2.10
C VAL A 48 6.12 -8.96 1.21
N THR A 49 6.37 -8.97 -0.10
CA THR A 49 5.75 -9.96 -1.01
C THR A 49 6.42 -11.33 -0.88
N SER A 50 7.73 -11.38 -0.62
CA SER A 50 8.44 -12.63 -0.33
C SER A 50 7.89 -13.33 0.91
N ARG A 51 7.57 -12.58 1.98
CA ARG A 51 6.92 -13.14 3.18
C ARG A 51 5.55 -13.75 2.89
N LEU A 52 4.77 -13.15 1.99
CA LEU A 52 3.52 -13.75 1.55
C LEU A 52 3.76 -15.07 0.80
N LEU A 53 4.72 -15.11 -0.13
CA LEU A 53 5.03 -16.33 -0.89
C LEU A 53 5.54 -17.46 0.01
N GLU A 54 6.38 -17.17 1.03
CA GLU A 54 6.80 -18.10 2.07
C GLU A 54 5.60 -18.67 2.86
N ALA A 55 4.66 -17.79 3.25
CA ALA A 55 3.44 -18.22 3.93
C ALA A 55 2.57 -19.12 3.03
N LEU A 56 2.43 -18.79 1.74
CA LEU A 56 1.71 -19.63 0.77
C LEU A 56 2.39 -20.99 0.60
N THR A 57 3.73 -21.06 0.59
CA THR A 57 4.47 -22.33 0.59
C THR A 57 4.13 -23.16 1.82
N SER A 58 4.11 -22.55 3.02
CA SER A 58 3.75 -23.22 4.26
C SER A 58 2.30 -23.72 4.27
N LEU A 59 1.42 -23.10 3.49
CA LEU A 59 0.03 -23.51 3.23
C LEU A 59 -0.09 -24.55 2.10
N GLY A 60 1.03 -25.04 1.57
CA GLY A 60 1.07 -26.09 0.57
C GLY A 60 0.85 -25.60 -0.87
N ILE A 61 0.92 -24.31 -1.13
CA ILE A 61 0.82 -23.74 -2.47
C ILE A 61 2.18 -23.79 -3.17
N THR A 62 2.18 -24.29 -4.40
CA THR A 62 3.39 -24.31 -5.26
C THR A 62 3.41 -23.08 -6.16
N TRP A 63 4.57 -22.47 -6.27
CA TRP A 63 4.78 -21.30 -7.13
C TRP A 63 6.19 -21.28 -7.71
N LYS A 64 6.34 -20.53 -8.79
CA LYS A 64 7.64 -20.25 -9.43
C LYS A 64 7.69 -18.78 -9.82
N LEU A 65 8.80 -18.14 -9.55
CA LEU A 65 9.07 -16.76 -9.95
C LEU A 65 10.16 -16.76 -11.04
N ASN A 66 9.81 -16.23 -12.22
CA ASN A 66 10.71 -16.05 -13.35
C ASN A 66 10.86 -14.55 -13.61
N GLY A 67 11.96 -13.93 -13.14
CA GLY A 67 12.07 -12.48 -13.11
C GLY A 67 10.93 -11.88 -12.27
N THR A 68 10.05 -11.11 -12.89
CA THR A 68 8.85 -10.54 -12.24
C THR A 68 7.56 -11.26 -12.62
N THR A 69 7.62 -12.43 -13.26
CA THR A 69 6.45 -13.23 -13.57
C THR A 69 6.27 -14.33 -12.53
N LEU A 70 5.22 -14.22 -11.73
CA LEU A 70 4.83 -15.24 -10.75
C LEU A 70 3.85 -16.22 -11.41
N ILE A 71 4.19 -17.50 -11.40
CA ILE A 71 3.31 -18.62 -11.78
C ILE A 71 2.96 -19.34 -10.49
N LEU A 72 1.67 -19.61 -10.26
CA LEU A 72 1.15 -20.18 -9.03
C LEU A 72 0.07 -21.22 -9.34
N ASP A 73 0.16 -22.40 -8.72
CA ASP A 73 -0.84 -23.47 -8.83
C ASP A 73 -1.76 -23.41 -7.60
N GLY A 74 -2.91 -22.76 -7.77
CA GLY A 74 -3.91 -22.61 -6.71
C GLY A 74 -4.72 -23.91 -6.51
N LYS A 75 -5.18 -24.13 -5.27
CA LYS A 75 -5.84 -25.37 -4.84
C LYS A 75 -7.34 -25.24 -4.57
N GLY A 76 -7.94 -24.10 -4.86
CA GLY A 76 -9.33 -23.79 -4.53
C GLY A 76 -9.52 -23.37 -3.06
N LEU A 77 -10.73 -22.92 -2.70
CA LEU A 77 -11.05 -22.33 -1.40
C LEU A 77 -10.76 -23.24 -0.19
N GLY A 78 -10.82 -24.56 -0.33
CA GLY A 78 -10.53 -25.50 0.75
C GLY A 78 -9.16 -26.17 0.66
N GLY A 79 -8.28 -25.68 -0.25
CA GLY A 79 -7.06 -26.40 -0.61
C GLY A 79 -5.82 -26.08 0.22
N PHE A 80 -5.89 -25.22 1.23
CA PHE A 80 -4.75 -24.93 2.10
C PHE A 80 -4.44 -26.07 3.06
N SER A 81 -3.17 -26.40 3.18
CA SER A 81 -2.68 -27.33 4.18
C SER A 81 -2.52 -26.61 5.53
N VAL A 82 -2.71 -27.32 6.64
CA VAL A 82 -2.41 -26.78 7.97
C VAL A 82 -0.90 -26.60 8.11
N PRO A 83 -0.41 -25.38 8.41
CA PRO A 83 1.01 -25.15 8.53
C PRO A 83 1.60 -25.76 9.81
N PHE A 84 2.85 -26.22 9.76
CA PHE A 84 3.54 -26.81 10.91
C PHE A 84 3.88 -25.81 12.01
N GLY A 85 3.89 -24.52 11.73
CA GLY A 85 4.24 -23.47 12.69
C GLY A 85 3.61 -22.12 12.32
N PRO A 86 3.92 -21.07 13.09
CA PRO A 86 3.42 -19.74 12.81
C PRO A 86 3.83 -19.22 11.43
N LEU A 87 2.89 -18.62 10.71
CA LEU A 87 3.13 -17.94 9.46
C LEU A 87 3.72 -16.55 9.74
N ASN A 88 4.95 -16.33 9.30
CA ASN A 88 5.66 -15.07 9.52
C ASN A 88 5.26 -14.02 8.48
N CYS A 89 4.51 -13.02 8.90
CA CYS A 89 4.06 -11.90 8.06
C CYS A 89 5.08 -10.74 7.96
N GLY A 90 6.27 -10.87 8.55
CA GLY A 90 7.28 -9.81 8.59
C GLY A 90 6.73 -8.54 9.26
N ASN A 91 6.89 -7.39 8.60
CA ASN A 91 6.29 -6.11 9.04
C ASN A 91 5.00 -5.75 8.25
N SER A 92 4.41 -6.70 7.53
CA SER A 92 3.30 -6.48 6.62
C SER A 92 1.93 -6.75 7.25
N ALA A 93 1.23 -5.68 7.66
CA ALA A 93 -0.17 -5.80 8.07
C ALA A 93 -1.10 -6.23 6.91
N SER A 94 -0.74 -5.94 5.66
CA SER A 94 -1.48 -6.43 4.49
C SER A 94 -1.43 -7.95 4.40
N THR A 95 -0.24 -8.54 4.51
CA THR A 95 -0.06 -10.00 4.52
C THR A 95 -0.88 -10.64 5.64
N MET A 96 -0.77 -10.13 6.87
CA MET A 96 -1.47 -10.69 8.03
C MET A 96 -3.00 -10.61 7.88
N ARG A 97 -3.53 -9.44 7.51
CA ARG A 97 -4.98 -9.24 7.40
C ARG A 97 -5.58 -10.04 6.24
N PHE A 98 -4.89 -10.09 5.10
CA PHE A 98 -5.38 -10.84 3.94
C PHE A 98 -5.31 -12.35 4.19
N LEU A 99 -4.22 -12.85 4.78
CA LEU A 99 -4.12 -14.27 5.18
C LEU A 99 -5.21 -14.66 6.18
N ALA A 100 -5.52 -13.80 7.16
CA ALA A 100 -6.61 -14.08 8.10
C ALA A 100 -7.94 -14.32 7.40
N GLY A 101 -8.29 -13.47 6.40
CA GLY A 101 -9.49 -13.65 5.59
C GLY A 101 -9.46 -14.91 4.70
N ALA A 102 -8.33 -15.18 4.07
CA ALA A 102 -8.16 -16.36 3.21
C ALA A 102 -8.19 -17.68 4.00
N LEU A 103 -7.55 -17.72 5.17
CA LEU A 103 -7.57 -18.86 6.09
C LEU A 103 -8.99 -19.11 6.64
N ALA A 104 -9.73 -18.03 6.94
CA ALA A 104 -11.14 -18.12 7.35
C ALA A 104 -11.98 -18.74 6.23
N ALA A 105 -11.81 -18.29 4.98
CA ALA A 105 -12.50 -18.85 3.82
C ALA A 105 -12.16 -20.33 3.59
N ALA A 106 -10.88 -20.69 3.78
CA ALA A 106 -10.42 -22.07 3.64
C ALA A 106 -10.85 -22.99 4.80
N GLY A 107 -11.22 -22.42 5.96
CA GLY A 107 -11.45 -23.16 7.20
C GLY A 107 -10.15 -23.73 7.81
N THR A 108 -9.00 -23.17 7.47
CA THR A 108 -7.69 -23.69 7.84
C THR A 108 -7.18 -23.03 9.12
N PRO A 109 -6.90 -23.79 10.20
CA PRO A 109 -6.32 -23.22 11.42
C PRO A 109 -4.87 -22.84 11.20
N ALA A 110 -4.46 -21.70 11.77
CA ALA A 110 -3.07 -21.22 11.72
C ALA A 110 -2.79 -20.16 12.78
N VAL A 111 -1.52 -19.91 13.06
CA VAL A 111 -1.05 -18.75 13.83
C VAL A 111 -0.37 -17.79 12.87
N LEU A 112 -0.78 -16.51 12.90
CA LEU A 112 -0.15 -15.43 12.13
C LEU A 112 0.66 -14.55 13.08
N ASP A 113 1.94 -14.35 12.77
CA ASP A 113 2.83 -13.53 13.58
C ASP A 113 3.76 -12.66 12.72
N GLY A 114 4.60 -11.83 13.35
CA GLY A 114 5.52 -10.98 12.63
C GLY A 114 6.42 -10.14 13.53
N SER A 115 6.95 -9.06 12.99
CA SER A 115 7.89 -8.18 13.68
C SER A 115 7.30 -7.49 14.91
N LYS A 116 8.18 -6.96 15.77
CA LYS A 116 7.76 -6.11 16.91
C LYS A 116 6.90 -4.92 16.45
N GLY A 117 7.18 -4.36 15.28
CA GLY A 117 6.37 -3.30 14.67
C GLY A 117 4.97 -3.76 14.29
N LEU A 118 4.85 -4.93 13.65
CA LEU A 118 3.56 -5.51 13.29
C LEU A 118 2.71 -5.89 14.51
N ARG A 119 3.32 -6.41 15.56
CA ARG A 119 2.65 -6.78 16.83
C ARG A 119 2.05 -5.59 17.59
N ARG A 120 2.38 -4.33 17.24
CA ARG A 120 1.78 -3.12 17.82
C ARG A 120 0.60 -2.59 17.01
N ARG A 121 0.38 -3.11 15.80
CA ARG A 121 -0.69 -2.63 14.91
C ARG A 121 -2.05 -3.21 15.32
N PRO A 122 -3.14 -2.39 15.31
CA PRO A 122 -4.47 -2.83 15.72
C PRO A 122 -5.01 -3.90 14.77
N MET A 123 -5.39 -5.05 15.34
CA MET A 123 -5.99 -6.18 14.62
C MET A 123 -7.44 -6.44 15.03
N ASP A 124 -7.94 -5.81 16.09
CA ASP A 124 -9.36 -5.92 16.51
C ASP A 124 -10.32 -5.55 15.37
N ARG A 125 -9.91 -4.65 14.48
CA ARG A 125 -10.68 -4.26 13.29
C ARG A 125 -10.94 -5.40 12.28
N ILE A 126 -10.22 -6.53 12.40
CA ILE A 126 -10.52 -7.77 11.65
C ILE A 126 -10.99 -8.88 12.58
N ILE A 127 -10.49 -8.95 13.81
CA ILE A 127 -10.84 -9.99 14.78
C ILE A 127 -12.34 -9.95 15.08
N GLN A 128 -12.86 -8.78 15.42
CA GLN A 128 -14.26 -8.63 15.80
C GLN A 128 -15.24 -9.00 14.66
N PRO A 129 -15.12 -8.46 13.45
CA PRO A 129 -16.04 -8.83 12.38
C PRO A 129 -15.87 -10.28 11.92
N LEU A 130 -14.65 -10.85 11.88
CA LEU A 130 -14.45 -12.26 11.59
C LEU A 130 -15.12 -13.16 12.62
N ASN A 131 -15.05 -12.83 13.92
CA ASN A 131 -15.78 -13.56 14.96
C ASN A 131 -17.30 -13.49 14.76
N ARG A 132 -17.85 -12.34 14.32
CA ARG A 132 -19.27 -12.22 13.97
C ARG A 132 -19.64 -13.14 12.80
N MET A 133 -18.73 -13.34 11.85
CA MET A 133 -18.90 -14.29 10.75
C MET A 133 -18.77 -15.77 11.21
N GLY A 134 -18.44 -16.02 12.47
CA GLY A 134 -18.26 -17.38 13.03
C GLY A 134 -16.84 -17.94 12.91
N VAL A 135 -15.87 -17.10 12.55
CA VAL A 135 -14.46 -17.49 12.52
C VAL A 135 -13.93 -17.53 13.95
N ASN A 136 -13.28 -18.64 14.35
CA ASN A 136 -12.63 -18.73 15.64
C ASN A 136 -11.25 -18.06 15.59
N ILE A 137 -11.19 -16.74 15.81
CA ILE A 137 -9.95 -15.96 15.78
C ILE A 137 -9.75 -15.18 17.06
N LYS A 138 -8.50 -15.15 17.56
CA LYS A 138 -8.09 -14.42 18.75
C LYS A 138 -6.76 -13.73 18.50
N GLY A 139 -6.55 -12.59 19.14
CA GLY A 139 -5.29 -11.86 19.21
C GLY A 139 -4.83 -11.62 20.63
N VAL A 140 -3.63 -11.10 20.83
CA VAL A 140 -3.09 -10.68 22.11
C VAL A 140 -3.34 -9.19 22.29
N ALA A 141 -4.21 -8.81 23.22
CA ALA A 141 -4.63 -7.43 23.46
C ALA A 141 -5.05 -6.68 22.16
N GLY A 142 -5.82 -7.36 21.29
CA GLY A 142 -6.27 -6.78 20.04
C GLY A 142 -5.21 -6.67 18.93
N CYS A 143 -4.04 -7.27 19.13
CA CYS A 143 -2.89 -7.23 18.24
C CYS A 143 -2.41 -8.65 17.89
N ALA A 144 -1.34 -8.74 17.08
CA ALA A 144 -0.67 -10.01 16.79
C ALA A 144 0.15 -10.51 18.01
N PRO A 145 0.41 -11.84 18.12
CA PRO A 145 0.05 -12.89 17.15
C PRO A 145 -1.44 -13.19 17.11
N LEU A 146 -1.94 -13.56 15.91
CA LEU A 146 -3.33 -13.97 15.72
C LEU A 146 -3.40 -15.49 15.65
N SER A 147 -4.30 -16.08 16.44
CA SER A 147 -4.56 -17.50 16.44
C SER A 147 -5.93 -17.77 15.81
N LEU A 148 -5.93 -18.47 14.67
CA LEU A 148 -7.14 -18.97 14.02
C LEU A 148 -7.30 -20.46 14.34
N GLY A 149 -8.41 -20.82 14.97
CA GLY A 149 -8.82 -22.21 15.17
C GLY A 149 -9.69 -22.72 14.03
N VAL A 150 -10.07 -23.98 14.11
CA VAL A 150 -11.05 -24.54 13.15
C VAL A 150 -12.36 -23.78 13.25
N SER A 151 -12.90 -23.39 12.11
CA SER A 151 -14.20 -22.70 12.00
C SER A 151 -15.18 -23.57 11.22
N ALA A 152 -16.45 -23.56 11.63
CA ALA A 152 -17.49 -24.25 10.87
C ALA A 152 -17.78 -23.47 9.58
N LEU A 153 -17.90 -24.21 8.48
CA LEU A 153 -18.32 -23.66 7.19
C LEU A 153 -19.73 -24.17 6.85
N PRO A 154 -20.57 -23.38 6.16
CA PRO A 154 -20.29 -22.02 5.66
C PRO A 154 -20.21 -20.98 6.80
N LEU A 155 -19.47 -19.90 6.57
CA LEU A 155 -19.44 -18.75 7.47
C LEU A 155 -20.77 -17.99 7.42
N LYS A 156 -21.06 -17.20 8.46
CA LYS A 156 -22.23 -16.32 8.50
C LYS A 156 -22.01 -15.09 7.62
N GLY A 157 -23.05 -14.67 6.92
CA GLY A 157 -23.09 -13.40 6.21
C GLY A 157 -23.59 -12.23 7.09
N GLY A 158 -24.19 -11.24 6.45
CA GLY A 158 -24.76 -10.04 7.08
C GLY A 158 -23.93 -8.79 6.82
N THR A 159 -24.30 -7.69 7.50
CA THR A 159 -23.66 -6.38 7.34
C THR A 159 -22.54 -6.20 8.35
N MET A 160 -21.36 -5.84 7.84
CA MET A 160 -20.16 -5.52 8.62
C MET A 160 -19.91 -4.01 8.54
N GLU A 161 -20.29 -3.30 9.61
CA GLU A 161 -20.01 -1.86 9.73
C GLU A 161 -18.55 -1.62 10.10
N LEU A 162 -17.87 -0.79 9.32
CA LEU A 162 -16.50 -0.34 9.59
C LEU A 162 -16.51 1.11 10.09
N ASP A 163 -15.78 1.36 11.18
CA ASP A 163 -15.61 2.70 11.75
C ASP A 163 -14.68 3.57 10.91
N VAL A 164 -13.77 2.94 10.17
CA VAL A 164 -12.78 3.61 9.30
C VAL A 164 -12.76 2.98 7.91
N ALA A 165 -12.53 3.80 6.89
CA ALA A 165 -12.33 3.31 5.53
C ALA A 165 -11.00 2.57 5.42
N SER A 166 -11.05 1.26 5.22
CA SER A 166 -9.86 0.41 5.19
C SER A 166 -9.95 -0.71 4.17
N ALA A 167 -9.28 -0.53 3.03
CA ALA A 167 -9.19 -1.57 2.02
C ALA A 167 -8.59 -2.89 2.53
N GLN A 168 -7.77 -2.85 3.58
CA GLN A 168 -7.21 -4.08 4.16
C GLN A 168 -8.25 -4.86 4.95
N VAL A 169 -9.06 -4.17 5.75
CA VAL A 169 -10.16 -4.79 6.51
C VAL A 169 -11.21 -5.30 5.52
N LYS A 170 -11.61 -4.47 4.55
CA LYS A 170 -12.55 -4.86 3.49
C LYS A 170 -12.08 -6.11 2.74
N THR A 171 -10.82 -6.15 2.29
CA THR A 171 -10.26 -7.33 1.62
C THR A 171 -10.32 -8.58 2.51
N CYS A 172 -9.96 -8.47 3.79
CA CYS A 172 -10.05 -9.58 4.75
C CYS A 172 -11.47 -10.16 4.80
N LEU A 173 -12.47 -9.31 4.96
CA LEU A 173 -13.87 -9.71 5.08
C LEU A 173 -14.45 -10.22 3.75
N LEU A 174 -14.08 -9.64 2.61
CA LEU A 174 -14.48 -10.15 1.30
C LEU A 174 -13.92 -11.55 1.04
N LEU A 175 -12.65 -11.79 1.40
CA LEU A 175 -12.05 -13.12 1.28
C LEU A 175 -12.77 -14.13 2.17
N ALA A 176 -13.02 -13.81 3.44
CA ALA A 176 -13.80 -14.68 4.33
C ALA A 176 -15.22 -14.92 3.76
N GLY A 177 -15.85 -13.89 3.20
CA GLY A 177 -17.16 -13.94 2.59
C GLY A 177 -17.30 -14.91 1.40
N LEU A 178 -16.18 -15.28 0.75
CA LEU A 178 -16.20 -16.29 -0.32
C LEU A 178 -16.71 -17.66 0.14
N SER A 179 -16.67 -17.93 1.45
CA SER A 179 -17.20 -19.17 2.05
C SER A 179 -18.40 -18.90 2.98
N SER A 180 -19.08 -17.76 2.84
CA SER A 180 -20.32 -17.49 3.58
C SER A 180 -21.51 -18.22 2.91
N GLY A 181 -22.49 -18.60 3.75
CA GLY A 181 -23.77 -19.16 3.27
C GLY A 181 -24.82 -18.09 2.95
N GLU A 182 -24.54 -16.83 3.28
CA GLU A 182 -25.46 -15.69 3.18
C GLU A 182 -24.73 -14.48 2.57
N PRO A 183 -25.45 -13.50 2.01
CA PRO A 183 -24.83 -12.28 1.49
C PRO A 183 -23.98 -11.56 2.55
N VAL A 184 -22.82 -11.05 2.13
CA VAL A 184 -21.94 -10.22 2.96
C VAL A 184 -21.96 -8.80 2.43
N THR A 185 -22.31 -7.85 3.29
CA THR A 185 -22.26 -6.41 2.98
C THR A 185 -21.24 -5.75 3.88
N ILE A 186 -20.31 -5.02 3.30
CA ILE A 186 -19.33 -4.23 4.05
C ILE A 186 -19.66 -2.76 3.85
N SER A 187 -19.85 -2.02 4.97
CA SER A 187 -20.22 -0.61 5.00
C SER A 187 -19.05 0.20 5.53
N GLU A 188 -18.53 1.13 4.71
CA GLU A 188 -17.38 2.00 5.03
C GLU A 188 -17.78 3.48 5.07
N PRO A 189 -17.18 4.32 5.94
CA PRO A 189 -17.42 5.78 5.96
C PRO A 189 -16.76 6.53 4.79
N GLY A 190 -15.88 5.90 4.02
CA GLY A 190 -15.19 6.46 2.86
C GLY A 190 -14.85 5.39 1.86
N PHE A 191 -14.70 5.73 0.58
CA PHE A 191 -14.43 4.75 -0.46
C PHE A 191 -12.95 4.33 -0.46
N SER A 192 -12.66 3.23 0.22
CA SER A 192 -11.33 2.64 0.20
C SER A 192 -11.05 1.90 -1.12
N ARG A 193 -9.78 1.58 -1.38
CA ARG A 193 -9.34 0.91 -2.62
C ARG A 193 -10.17 -0.31 -2.96
N ASP A 194 -10.59 -0.42 -4.22
CA ASP A 194 -11.51 -1.45 -4.75
C ASP A 194 -10.82 -2.55 -5.57
N HIS A 195 -9.52 -2.71 -5.42
CA HIS A 195 -8.71 -3.72 -6.13
C HIS A 195 -9.22 -5.15 -5.92
N THR A 196 -9.67 -5.49 -4.70
CA THR A 196 -10.20 -6.83 -4.38
C THR A 196 -11.50 -7.08 -5.11
N GLU A 197 -12.39 -6.11 -5.12
CA GLU A 197 -13.67 -6.17 -5.81
C GLU A 197 -13.47 -6.40 -7.31
N ARG A 198 -12.60 -5.62 -7.95
CA ARG A 198 -12.27 -5.76 -9.38
C ARG A 198 -11.68 -7.13 -9.69
N MET A 199 -10.73 -7.58 -8.88
CA MET A 199 -10.05 -8.85 -9.07
C MET A 199 -11.02 -10.02 -8.89
N LEU A 200 -11.81 -10.05 -7.82
CA LEU A 200 -12.80 -11.07 -7.56
C LEU A 200 -13.90 -11.11 -8.63
N ALA A 201 -14.39 -9.95 -9.09
CA ALA A 201 -15.35 -9.87 -10.19
C ALA A 201 -14.78 -10.49 -11.48
N GLY A 202 -13.51 -10.19 -11.81
CA GLY A 202 -12.81 -10.80 -12.95
C GLY A 202 -12.65 -12.32 -12.83
N MET A 203 -12.62 -12.85 -11.62
CA MET A 203 -12.53 -14.28 -11.33
C MET A 203 -13.90 -14.98 -11.19
N GLY A 204 -15.01 -14.26 -11.44
CA GLY A 204 -16.37 -14.80 -11.49
C GLY A 204 -17.19 -14.66 -10.21
N VAL A 205 -16.73 -13.84 -9.25
CA VAL A 205 -17.50 -13.54 -8.03
C VAL A 205 -18.54 -12.46 -8.28
N ALA A 206 -19.77 -12.67 -7.81
CA ALA A 206 -20.85 -11.69 -7.86
C ALA A 206 -20.61 -10.64 -6.74
N ILE A 207 -20.02 -9.52 -7.12
CA ILE A 207 -19.68 -8.44 -6.21
C ILE A 207 -20.01 -7.09 -6.85
N LYS A 208 -20.53 -6.15 -6.07
CA LYS A 208 -20.83 -4.78 -6.50
C LYS A 208 -20.60 -3.80 -5.35
N SER A 209 -20.28 -2.56 -5.69
CA SER A 209 -20.16 -1.47 -4.72
C SER A 209 -21.07 -0.32 -5.12
N GLU A 210 -21.63 0.38 -4.11
CA GLU A 210 -22.49 1.55 -4.29
C GLU A 210 -22.27 2.58 -3.18
N LYS A 211 -22.55 3.83 -3.48
CA LYS A 211 -22.58 4.92 -2.49
C LYS A 211 -24.02 5.15 -2.08
N VAL A 212 -24.27 5.16 -0.78
CA VAL A 212 -25.58 5.46 -0.19
C VAL A 212 -25.45 6.61 0.80
N ASN A 213 -26.58 7.22 1.17
CA ASN A 213 -26.62 8.20 2.25
C ASN A 213 -27.40 7.58 3.42
N VAL A 214 -26.76 7.49 4.58
CA VAL A 214 -27.36 6.96 5.81
C VAL A 214 -27.31 8.07 6.84
N ASP A 215 -28.48 8.51 7.31
CA ASP A 215 -28.64 9.59 8.30
C ASP A 215 -27.87 10.87 7.96
N GLY A 216 -27.87 11.26 6.68
CA GLY A 216 -27.18 12.46 6.19
C GLY A 216 -25.69 12.30 5.96
N SER A 217 -25.11 11.13 6.22
CA SER A 217 -23.70 10.83 6.02
C SER A 217 -23.47 9.84 4.86
N PRO A 218 -22.46 10.05 3.99
CA PRO A 218 -22.15 9.10 2.93
C PRO A 218 -21.59 7.81 3.50
N ARG A 219 -22.10 6.67 3.02
CA ARG A 219 -21.56 5.34 3.27
C ARG A 219 -21.30 4.65 1.94
N TYR A 220 -20.27 3.82 1.90
CA TYR A 220 -19.91 3.02 0.74
C TYR A 220 -20.13 1.55 1.07
N LEU A 221 -21.08 0.95 0.35
CA LEU A 221 -21.45 -0.46 0.54
C LEU A 221 -20.78 -1.31 -0.52
N THR A 222 -20.18 -2.41 -0.08
CA THR A 222 -19.69 -3.46 -0.97
C THR A 222 -20.44 -4.74 -0.65
N HIS A 223 -21.17 -5.25 -1.64
CA HIS A 223 -22.02 -6.43 -1.54
C HIS A 223 -21.36 -7.61 -2.24
N LEU A 224 -21.15 -8.69 -1.50
CA LEU A 224 -20.76 -9.98 -2.05
C LEU A 224 -21.95 -10.93 -1.91
N THR A 225 -22.42 -11.44 -3.05
CA THR A 225 -23.54 -12.41 -3.09
C THR A 225 -22.95 -13.82 -3.06
N PRO A 226 -23.36 -14.70 -2.13
CA PRO A 226 -22.82 -16.05 -2.07
C PRO A 226 -23.22 -16.86 -3.31
N SER A 227 -22.38 -17.81 -3.69
CA SER A 227 -22.75 -18.84 -4.68
C SER A 227 -23.53 -19.96 -4.00
N SER A 228 -24.48 -20.59 -4.71
CA SER A 228 -25.21 -21.78 -4.22
C SER A 228 -24.30 -23.00 -3.95
N ALA A 229 -23.13 -23.02 -4.58
CA ALA A 229 -21.99 -23.86 -4.25
C ALA A 229 -20.83 -22.95 -3.88
N ARG A 230 -19.85 -23.41 -3.06
CA ARG A 230 -18.62 -22.66 -2.80
C ARG A 230 -18.08 -22.08 -4.11
N TYR A 231 -17.68 -20.81 -4.10
CA TYR A 231 -17.12 -20.19 -5.29
C TYR A 231 -15.97 -21.02 -5.88
N SER A 232 -16.10 -21.36 -7.18
CA SER A 232 -15.00 -21.87 -7.97
C SER A 232 -14.37 -20.66 -8.67
N LEU A 233 -13.35 -20.06 -8.03
CA LEU A 233 -12.63 -18.92 -8.60
C LEU A 233 -11.90 -19.38 -9.86
N LYS A 234 -12.03 -18.59 -10.94
CA LYS A 234 -11.25 -18.82 -12.16
C LYS A 234 -9.79 -18.47 -11.89
N PRO A 235 -8.81 -19.22 -12.47
CA PRO A 235 -7.41 -18.83 -12.43
C PRO A 235 -7.18 -17.38 -12.88
N LEU A 236 -6.24 -16.70 -12.23
CA LEU A 236 -5.94 -15.31 -12.48
C LEU A 236 -4.77 -15.16 -13.46
N ASN A 237 -5.04 -14.59 -14.63
CA ASN A 237 -4.00 -14.23 -15.59
C ASN A 237 -4.04 -12.71 -15.77
N MET A 238 -3.02 -12.01 -15.24
CA MET A 238 -2.98 -10.56 -15.32
C MET A 238 -1.56 -9.99 -15.34
N ALA A 239 -1.40 -8.86 -16.03
CA ALA A 239 -0.21 -8.02 -15.94
C ALA A 239 -0.52 -6.85 -14.98
N LEU A 240 0.24 -6.75 -13.89
CA LEU A 240 0.06 -5.70 -12.90
C LEU A 240 0.55 -4.35 -13.46
N PRO A 241 -0.20 -3.26 -13.26
CA PRO A 241 0.30 -1.93 -13.55
C PRO A 241 1.41 -1.55 -12.58
N GLY A 242 2.23 -0.57 -12.97
CA GLY A 242 3.21 0.04 -12.08
C GLY A 242 2.57 0.66 -10.85
N ASP A 243 3.25 0.54 -9.71
CA ASP A 243 2.75 1.02 -8.41
C ASP A 243 2.60 2.54 -8.38
N PHE A 244 1.39 3.04 -8.17
CA PHE A 244 1.12 4.47 -8.05
C PHE A 244 1.83 5.09 -6.84
N SER A 245 1.93 4.40 -5.70
CA SER A 245 2.68 4.92 -4.54
C SER A 245 4.17 5.07 -4.84
N SER A 246 4.77 4.14 -5.59
CA SER A 246 6.15 4.27 -6.08
C SER A 246 6.27 5.41 -7.10
N ALA A 247 5.29 5.54 -8.01
CA ALA A 247 5.21 6.64 -8.97
C ALA A 247 5.12 8.00 -8.27
N ALA A 248 4.40 8.11 -7.15
CA ALA A 248 4.21 9.34 -6.41
C ALA A 248 5.54 10.01 -6.00
N PHE A 249 6.55 9.23 -5.61
CA PHE A 249 7.88 9.76 -5.30
C PHE A 249 8.53 10.39 -6.53
N LEU A 250 8.45 9.73 -7.69
CA LEU A 250 9.04 10.22 -8.93
C LEU A 250 8.25 11.41 -9.52
N ILE A 251 6.93 11.40 -9.36
CA ILE A 251 6.07 12.52 -9.74
C ILE A 251 6.49 13.77 -8.98
N VAL A 252 6.56 13.70 -7.64
CA VAL A 252 6.96 14.85 -6.83
C VAL A 252 8.41 15.22 -7.11
N ALA A 253 9.34 14.27 -7.22
CA ALA A 253 10.72 14.53 -7.58
C ALA A 253 10.83 15.35 -8.87
N ALA A 254 10.10 14.98 -9.93
CA ALA A 254 10.11 15.72 -11.18
C ALA A 254 9.43 17.11 -11.07
N LEU A 255 8.39 17.23 -10.25
CA LEU A 255 7.69 18.51 -10.06
C LEU A 255 8.55 19.54 -9.35
N ILE A 256 9.31 19.14 -8.30
CA ILE A 256 10.11 20.07 -7.47
C ILE A 256 11.49 20.37 -8.04
N THR A 257 12.04 19.49 -8.90
CA THR A 257 13.41 19.63 -9.41
C THR A 257 13.42 20.41 -10.73
N PRO A 258 14.03 21.61 -10.79
CA PRO A 258 14.04 22.45 -11.99
C PRO A 258 14.57 21.75 -13.23
N GLY A 259 13.94 22.01 -14.38
CA GLY A 259 14.33 21.45 -15.68
C GLY A 259 13.88 20.00 -15.92
N SER A 260 13.23 19.35 -14.95
CA SER A 260 12.81 17.96 -15.07
C SER A 260 11.69 17.74 -16.09
N ASN A 261 11.75 16.58 -16.77
CA ASN A 261 10.74 16.08 -17.70
C ASN A 261 10.79 14.55 -17.72
N VAL A 262 9.90 13.90 -16.98
CA VAL A 262 9.90 12.45 -16.74
C VAL A 262 8.63 11.82 -17.27
N THR A 263 8.75 10.67 -17.93
CA THR A 263 7.61 9.85 -18.34
C THR A 263 7.62 8.52 -17.57
N LEU A 264 6.53 8.25 -16.85
CA LEU A 264 6.29 7.00 -16.14
C LEU A 264 5.32 6.16 -16.95
N LYS A 265 5.72 4.93 -17.31
CA LYS A 265 4.93 4.03 -18.15
C LYS A 265 4.04 3.10 -17.36
N ASP A 266 2.83 2.85 -17.90
CA ASP A 266 1.92 1.81 -17.43
C ASP A 266 1.55 1.89 -15.93
N ILE A 267 1.38 3.09 -15.40
CA ILE A 267 1.06 3.34 -13.99
C ILE A 267 -0.42 3.04 -13.72
N GLY A 268 -0.71 2.42 -12.58
CA GLY A 268 -2.07 2.21 -12.10
C GLY A 268 -2.78 3.53 -11.79
N LEU A 269 -3.92 3.76 -12.45
CA LEU A 269 -4.70 5.00 -12.35
C LEU A 269 -6.07 4.79 -11.69
N ASN A 270 -6.16 3.82 -10.78
CA ASN A 270 -7.39 3.58 -10.07
C ASN A 270 -7.78 4.79 -9.22
N ALA A 271 -8.98 5.36 -9.48
CA ALA A 271 -9.46 6.59 -8.84
C ALA A 271 -9.55 6.49 -7.32
N THR A 272 -9.72 5.29 -6.76
CA THR A 272 -9.73 5.07 -5.30
C THR A 272 -8.36 5.21 -4.64
N ARG A 273 -7.31 5.45 -5.43
CA ARG A 273 -5.91 5.48 -5.00
C ARG A 273 -5.14 6.71 -5.45
N THR A 274 -5.61 7.41 -6.47
CA THR A 274 -4.90 8.52 -7.11
C THR A 274 -5.24 9.89 -6.53
N GLY A 275 -5.62 9.95 -5.25
CA GLY A 275 -5.95 11.23 -4.59
C GLY A 275 -4.82 12.25 -4.64
N LEU A 276 -3.57 11.81 -4.51
CA LEU A 276 -2.41 12.69 -4.66
C LEU A 276 -2.33 13.31 -6.07
N LEU A 277 -2.64 12.56 -7.14
CA LEU A 277 -2.62 13.08 -8.50
C LEU A 277 -3.63 14.22 -8.67
N ASP A 278 -4.85 14.04 -8.16
CA ASP A 278 -5.87 15.08 -8.20
C ASP A 278 -5.42 16.34 -7.42
N VAL A 279 -4.82 16.15 -6.25
CA VAL A 279 -4.29 17.25 -5.42
C VAL A 279 -3.17 17.99 -6.14
N LEU A 280 -2.18 17.29 -6.68
CA LEU A 280 -1.07 17.92 -7.41
C LEU A 280 -1.55 18.70 -8.62
N LEU A 281 -2.54 18.20 -9.35
CA LEU A 281 -3.15 18.94 -10.46
C LEU A 281 -3.81 20.25 -9.98
N THR A 282 -4.51 20.22 -8.84
CA THR A 282 -5.08 21.45 -8.24
C THR A 282 -4.01 22.40 -7.70
N MET A 283 -2.83 21.89 -7.31
CA MET A 283 -1.66 22.69 -6.94
C MET A 283 -0.95 23.33 -8.14
N GLY A 284 -1.39 23.05 -9.38
CA GLY A 284 -0.81 23.59 -10.59
C GLY A 284 0.29 22.73 -11.24
N ALA A 285 0.36 21.45 -10.87
CA ALA A 285 1.33 20.52 -11.46
C ALA A 285 1.11 20.32 -12.97
N SER A 286 2.18 20.35 -13.75
CA SER A 286 2.19 20.02 -15.16
C SER A 286 2.34 18.51 -15.35
N ILE A 287 1.22 17.80 -15.30
CA ILE A 287 1.13 16.35 -15.48
C ILE A 287 0.19 16.04 -16.64
N GLN A 288 0.72 15.41 -17.67
CA GLN A 288 -0.08 14.87 -18.78
C GLN A 288 -0.38 13.40 -18.52
N ILE A 289 -1.68 13.04 -18.58
CA ILE A 289 -2.17 11.67 -18.38
C ILE A 289 -2.58 11.11 -19.73
N ASN A 290 -1.93 10.03 -20.17
CA ASN A 290 -2.27 9.29 -21.37
C ASN A 290 -2.88 7.94 -20.98
N ALA A 291 -4.22 7.92 -20.84
CA ALA A 291 -4.95 6.72 -20.47
C ALA A 291 -4.78 5.61 -21.51
N LYS A 292 -4.71 4.38 -21.04
CA LYS A 292 -4.62 3.15 -21.83
C LYS A 292 -5.82 2.24 -21.56
N PRO A 293 -6.05 1.20 -22.37
CA PRO A 293 -7.04 0.17 -22.05
C PRO A 293 -6.79 -0.43 -20.67
N THR A 294 -7.86 -0.73 -19.94
CA THR A 294 -7.77 -1.35 -18.62
C THR A 294 -7.11 -2.72 -18.68
N ARG A 295 -6.37 -3.07 -17.63
CA ARG A 295 -5.78 -4.40 -17.45
C ARG A 295 -6.53 -5.14 -16.33
N ASN A 296 -7.26 -6.18 -16.68
CA ASN A 296 -8.08 -6.95 -15.71
C ASN A 296 -8.96 -6.05 -14.81
N GLY A 297 -9.60 -5.04 -15.43
CA GLY A 297 -10.45 -4.07 -14.73
C GLY A 297 -9.71 -2.92 -14.04
N GLU A 298 -8.37 -2.93 -13.95
CA GLU A 298 -7.59 -1.83 -13.38
C GLU A 298 -7.29 -0.77 -14.45
N PRO A 299 -7.62 0.51 -14.21
CA PRO A 299 -7.22 1.61 -15.09
C PRO A 299 -5.71 1.79 -15.11
N VAL A 300 -5.15 2.01 -16.30
CA VAL A 300 -3.70 2.14 -16.53
C VAL A 300 -3.43 3.31 -17.47
N GLY A 301 -2.29 3.95 -17.32
CA GLY A 301 -1.86 5.00 -18.25
C GLY A 301 -0.40 5.39 -18.07
N ASP A 302 0.08 6.20 -19.02
CA ASP A 302 1.40 6.85 -18.91
C ASP A 302 1.22 8.24 -18.32
N LEU A 303 2.15 8.64 -17.46
CA LEU A 303 2.20 9.98 -16.88
C LEU A 303 3.46 10.69 -17.38
N THR A 304 3.31 11.88 -17.97
CA THR A 304 4.44 12.74 -18.30
C THR A 304 4.41 13.97 -17.40
N ILE A 305 5.46 14.14 -16.61
CA ILE A 305 5.57 15.14 -15.55
C ILE A 305 6.67 16.13 -15.89
N LYS A 306 6.38 17.42 -15.77
CA LYS A 306 7.36 18.50 -15.92
C LYS A 306 7.47 19.31 -14.66
N HIS A 307 8.67 19.85 -14.38
CA HIS A 307 8.86 20.79 -13.29
C HIS A 307 7.78 21.86 -13.26
N SER A 308 7.28 22.19 -12.07
CA SER A 308 6.17 23.13 -11.89
C SER A 308 6.32 23.92 -10.60
N GLN A 309 5.92 25.18 -10.62
CA GLN A 309 5.73 25.97 -9.41
C GLN A 309 4.38 25.60 -8.79
N LEU A 310 4.44 24.90 -7.66
CA LEU A 310 3.25 24.43 -6.97
C LEU A 310 2.67 25.52 -6.06
N LYS A 311 1.35 25.50 -5.87
CA LYS A 311 0.63 26.29 -4.87
C LYS A 311 0.13 25.39 -3.75
N ALA A 312 -0.09 25.99 -2.58
CA ALA A 312 -0.63 25.29 -1.43
C ALA A 312 -2.00 24.65 -1.69
N ALA A 313 -2.32 23.60 -0.92
CA ALA A 313 -3.61 22.93 -0.98
C ALA A 313 -4.06 22.47 0.40
N ASP A 314 -5.39 22.53 0.65
CA ASP A 314 -6.02 21.99 1.86
C ASP A 314 -6.64 20.62 1.56
N ILE A 315 -6.37 19.65 2.43
CA ILE A 315 -6.77 18.25 2.26
C ILE A 315 -7.52 17.78 3.49
N CYS A 316 -8.75 17.34 3.26
CA CYS A 316 -9.62 16.73 4.28
C CYS A 316 -10.63 15.76 3.65
N GLY A 317 -11.34 15.02 4.48
CA GLY A 317 -12.48 14.19 4.09
C GLY A 317 -12.11 13.05 3.13
N GLU A 318 -12.90 12.83 2.08
CA GLU A 318 -12.74 11.70 1.15
C GLU A 318 -11.36 11.65 0.46
N LYS A 319 -10.71 12.80 0.24
CA LYS A 319 -9.36 12.85 -0.36
C LYS A 319 -8.33 12.14 0.51
N VAL A 320 -8.48 12.21 1.85
CA VAL A 320 -7.56 11.57 2.80
C VAL A 320 -7.50 10.07 2.58
N VAL A 321 -8.66 9.42 2.42
CA VAL A 321 -8.74 7.96 2.17
C VAL A 321 -8.02 7.57 0.88
N ARG A 322 -8.19 8.39 -0.19
CA ARG A 322 -7.65 8.11 -1.52
C ARG A 322 -6.15 8.35 -1.66
N MET A 323 -5.52 9.03 -0.68
CA MET A 323 -4.08 9.31 -0.67
C MET A 323 -3.39 9.00 0.67
N ILE A 324 -4.00 8.14 1.48
CA ILE A 324 -3.54 7.85 2.84
C ILE A 324 -2.07 7.38 2.93
N ASP A 325 -1.57 6.78 1.88
CA ASP A 325 -0.19 6.30 1.84
C ASP A 325 0.78 7.33 1.21
N GLU A 326 0.29 8.37 0.58
CA GLU A 326 1.06 9.37 -0.16
C GLU A 326 1.29 10.67 0.65
N PHE A 327 0.79 10.78 1.90
CA PHE A 327 1.01 11.97 2.72
C PHE A 327 2.47 12.33 2.99
N PRO A 328 3.40 11.37 3.21
CA PRO A 328 4.81 11.74 3.37
C PRO A 328 5.38 12.46 2.15
N ILE A 329 5.09 11.98 0.95
CA ILE A 329 5.58 12.63 -0.28
C ILE A 329 4.78 13.89 -0.64
N PHE A 330 3.48 13.96 -0.29
CA PHE A 330 2.71 15.20 -0.39
C PHE A 330 3.31 16.31 0.47
N ALA A 331 3.76 15.99 1.69
CA ALA A 331 4.38 16.96 2.58
C ALA A 331 5.67 17.57 1.96
N VAL A 332 6.43 16.77 1.22
CA VAL A 332 7.57 17.28 0.44
C VAL A 332 7.08 18.22 -0.67
N ALA A 333 6.07 17.84 -1.46
CA ALA A 333 5.49 18.74 -2.47
C ALA A 333 4.99 20.05 -1.84
N ALA A 334 4.35 19.99 -0.67
CA ALA A 334 3.88 21.15 0.07
C ALA A 334 5.01 22.07 0.56
N ALA A 335 6.16 21.50 0.98
CA ALA A 335 7.33 22.28 1.38
C ALA A 335 7.92 23.13 0.23
N TYR A 336 7.84 22.60 -1.00
CA TYR A 336 8.27 23.30 -2.21
C TYR A 336 7.17 24.13 -2.88
N ALA A 337 5.94 24.10 -2.38
CA ALA A 337 4.85 24.94 -2.86
C ALA A 337 4.89 26.35 -2.28
N SER A 338 4.15 27.29 -2.87
CA SER A 338 3.95 28.62 -2.30
C SER A 338 2.70 28.65 -1.43
N GLY A 339 2.81 29.12 -0.18
CA GLY A 339 1.72 29.26 0.76
C GLY A 339 1.57 28.09 1.73
N THR A 340 0.55 28.13 2.59
CA THR A 340 0.35 27.13 3.64
C THR A 340 -0.60 26.03 3.19
N SER A 341 -0.11 24.79 3.17
CA SER A 341 -0.90 23.59 2.94
C SER A 341 -1.30 22.95 4.26
N THR A 342 -2.57 22.52 4.37
CA THR A 342 -3.11 21.91 5.59
C THR A 342 -3.69 20.51 5.31
N VAL A 343 -3.39 19.56 6.19
CA VAL A 343 -3.98 18.20 6.19
C VAL A 343 -4.77 18.01 7.48
N ARG A 344 -6.00 17.50 7.35
CA ARG A 344 -6.91 17.15 8.43
C ARG A 344 -7.51 15.77 8.20
N ASP A 345 -8.21 15.21 9.17
CA ASP A 345 -8.91 13.93 9.10
C ASP A 345 -7.99 12.72 8.83
N ALA A 346 -6.68 12.86 9.05
CA ALA A 346 -5.67 11.86 8.73
C ALA A 346 -5.11 11.12 9.95
N ALA A 347 -5.86 11.04 11.06
CA ALA A 347 -5.44 10.39 12.31
C ALA A 347 -4.96 8.94 12.12
N GLU A 348 -5.46 8.22 11.10
CA GLU A 348 -4.99 6.87 10.73
C GLU A 348 -3.49 6.81 10.40
N LEU A 349 -2.84 7.92 10.09
CA LEU A 349 -1.40 7.98 9.87
C LEU A 349 -0.59 7.68 11.14
N ARG A 350 -1.16 7.95 12.33
CA ARG A 350 -0.47 7.72 13.61
C ARG A 350 -0.31 6.24 13.99
N VAL A 351 -1.09 5.36 13.38
CA VAL A 351 -1.10 3.91 13.64
C VAL A 351 -0.59 3.08 12.45
N LYS A 352 0.22 3.69 11.58
CA LYS A 352 0.88 3.02 10.44
C LYS A 352 2.19 2.32 10.89
N GLU A 353 3.19 2.26 10.02
CA GLU A 353 4.52 1.69 10.29
C GLU A 353 5.24 2.44 11.42
N SER A 354 5.03 3.75 11.47
CA SER A 354 5.40 4.68 12.54
C SER A 354 4.21 5.58 12.86
N ASP A 355 4.32 6.46 13.86
CA ASP A 355 3.48 7.67 13.90
C ASP A 355 3.95 8.60 12.78
N ARG A 356 3.35 8.41 11.59
CA ARG A 356 3.76 9.15 10.38
C ARG A 356 3.61 10.64 10.51
N ILE A 357 2.66 11.13 11.31
CA ILE A 357 2.48 12.57 11.50
C ILE A 357 3.63 13.11 12.32
N GLY A 358 3.88 12.55 13.51
CA GLY A 358 4.93 13.01 14.40
C GLY A 358 6.32 12.87 13.78
N ALA A 359 6.65 11.69 13.24
CA ALA A 359 7.94 11.42 12.60
C ALA A 359 8.19 12.33 11.40
N LEU A 360 7.19 12.47 10.49
CA LEU A 360 7.31 13.33 9.32
C LEU A 360 7.55 14.80 9.70
N CYS A 361 6.78 15.33 10.66
CA CYS A 361 6.94 16.71 11.11
C CYS A 361 8.31 16.95 11.76
N ALA A 362 8.81 15.99 12.54
CA ALA A 362 10.13 16.08 13.15
C ALA A 362 11.23 16.15 12.08
N GLU A 363 11.21 15.22 11.12
CA GLU A 363 12.26 15.12 10.12
C GLU A 363 12.22 16.26 9.08
N LEU A 364 11.05 16.77 8.75
CA LEU A 364 10.93 17.97 7.91
C LEU A 364 11.53 19.22 8.60
N ARG A 365 11.35 19.37 9.92
CA ARG A 365 12.01 20.46 10.68
C ARG A 365 13.53 20.33 10.64
N ASN A 366 14.06 19.10 10.73
CA ASN A 366 15.51 18.85 10.68
C ASN A 366 16.16 19.33 9.38
N ILE A 367 15.40 19.31 8.26
CA ILE A 367 15.85 19.83 6.97
C ILE A 367 15.36 21.26 6.67
N GLY A 368 14.84 21.94 7.68
CA GLY A 368 14.52 23.37 7.64
C GLY A 368 13.15 23.74 7.09
N VAL A 369 12.20 22.79 7.02
CA VAL A 369 10.81 23.06 6.63
C VAL A 369 10.03 23.58 7.84
N GLU A 370 9.26 24.63 7.63
CA GLU A 370 8.32 25.15 8.61
C GLU A 370 7.04 24.30 8.62
N VAL A 371 6.92 23.45 9.63
CA VAL A 371 5.80 22.52 9.77
C VAL A 371 5.22 22.53 11.18
N MET A 372 3.89 22.56 11.27
CA MET A 372 3.13 22.44 12.50
C MET A 372 2.43 21.07 12.53
N GLU A 373 2.69 20.31 13.56
CA GLU A 373 1.99 19.05 13.83
C GLU A 373 0.59 19.33 14.38
N LEU A 374 -0.42 18.57 13.89
CA LEU A 374 -1.78 18.62 14.35
C LEU A 374 -2.20 17.23 14.88
N PRO A 375 -3.23 17.10 15.71
CA PRO A 375 -3.66 15.82 16.25
C PRO A 375 -4.00 14.78 15.17
N ASP A 376 -4.59 15.23 14.06
CA ASP A 376 -5.08 14.44 12.94
C ASP A 376 -4.48 14.80 11.59
N GLY A 377 -3.31 15.49 11.59
CA GLY A 377 -2.66 15.93 10.37
C GLY A 377 -1.49 16.85 10.62
N PHE A 378 -1.26 17.80 9.73
CA PHE A 378 -0.18 18.78 9.81
C PHE A 378 -0.47 20.00 8.93
N ALA A 379 0.23 21.12 9.20
CA ALA A 379 0.26 22.29 8.32
C ALA A 379 1.71 22.61 7.95
N ILE A 380 1.96 22.88 6.67
CA ILE A 380 3.28 23.20 6.12
C ILE A 380 3.23 24.58 5.47
N ASN A 381 4.09 25.49 5.94
CA ASN A 381 4.32 26.74 5.25
C ASN A 381 5.40 26.53 4.18
N GLY A 382 4.95 26.37 2.93
CA GLY A 382 5.85 26.16 1.80
C GLY A 382 6.52 27.45 1.38
N THR A 383 7.85 27.45 1.39
CA THR A 383 8.69 28.57 0.98
C THR A 383 9.35 28.36 -0.39
N GLY A 384 9.20 27.17 -0.95
CA GLY A 384 9.92 26.76 -2.17
C GLY A 384 11.36 26.33 -1.90
N GLU A 385 11.81 26.37 -0.65
CA GLU A 385 13.20 26.08 -0.26
C GLU A 385 13.26 25.08 0.90
N VAL A 386 14.14 24.10 0.77
CA VAL A 386 14.50 23.13 1.81
C VAL A 386 16.01 23.22 2.02
N ARG A 387 16.47 23.37 3.25
CA ARG A 387 17.90 23.57 3.53
C ARG A 387 18.74 22.34 3.25
N GLY A 388 18.26 21.16 3.65
CA GLY A 388 19.02 19.93 3.72
C GLY A 388 19.51 19.63 5.14
N GLY A 389 20.16 18.47 5.33
CA GLY A 389 20.61 18.02 6.66
C GLY A 389 20.54 16.50 6.82
N SER A 390 20.56 16.03 8.07
CA SER A 390 20.48 14.60 8.40
C SER A 390 19.10 14.23 8.95
N VAL A 391 18.56 13.10 8.52
CA VAL A 391 17.19 12.64 8.82
C VAL A 391 17.15 11.15 9.12
N GLU A 392 16.14 10.73 9.90
CA GLU A 392 15.87 9.33 10.29
C GLU A 392 14.47 8.90 9.83
N PRO A 393 14.30 7.81 9.06
CA PRO A 393 13.00 7.35 8.58
C PRO A 393 12.15 6.63 9.64
N HIS A 394 12.63 6.41 10.86
CA HIS A 394 11.90 5.75 11.94
C HIS A 394 11.31 4.37 11.57
N GLY A 395 12.01 3.60 10.71
CA GLY A 395 11.55 2.32 10.23
C GLY A 395 10.37 2.39 9.25
N ASP A 396 10.14 3.56 8.64
CA ASP A 396 9.10 3.77 7.63
C ASP A 396 9.70 4.06 6.24
N HIS A 397 9.52 3.11 5.33
CA HIS A 397 10.04 3.18 3.97
C HIS A 397 9.53 4.40 3.18
N ARG A 398 8.30 4.89 3.50
CA ARG A 398 7.73 6.06 2.81
C ARG A 398 8.37 7.34 3.28
N LEU A 399 8.72 7.44 4.57
CA LEU A 399 9.51 8.55 5.07
C LEU A 399 10.90 8.56 4.43
N ALA A 400 11.58 7.40 4.39
CA ALA A 400 12.90 7.29 3.76
C ALA A 400 12.90 7.83 2.32
N MET A 401 11.98 7.36 1.48
CA MET A 401 11.88 7.80 0.09
C MET A 401 11.45 9.27 -0.05
N SER A 402 10.53 9.75 0.79
CA SER A 402 10.06 11.15 0.75
C SER A 402 11.19 12.13 1.12
N LEU A 403 11.95 11.81 2.16
CA LEU A 403 13.07 12.63 2.60
C LEU A 403 14.22 12.61 1.58
N ALA A 404 14.44 11.46 0.91
CA ALA A 404 15.38 11.39 -0.21
C ALA A 404 14.95 12.28 -1.38
N VAL A 405 13.65 12.28 -1.73
CA VAL A 405 13.11 13.17 -2.77
C VAL A 405 13.26 14.64 -2.38
N ALA A 406 13.05 14.99 -1.09
CA ALA A 406 13.26 16.36 -0.64
C ALA A 406 14.68 16.85 -0.91
N GLY A 407 15.67 15.97 -0.81
CA GLY A 407 17.07 16.28 -1.09
C GLY A 407 17.40 16.60 -2.55
N LEU A 408 16.56 16.22 -3.52
CA LEU A 408 16.85 16.44 -4.95
C LEU A 408 16.81 17.91 -5.37
N ALA A 409 16.06 18.74 -4.63
CA ALA A 409 15.91 20.18 -4.90
C ALA A 409 16.30 21.06 -3.69
N SER A 410 16.90 20.49 -2.64
CA SER A 410 17.34 21.22 -1.45
C SER A 410 18.58 22.09 -1.70
N GLY A 411 18.85 23.02 -0.80
CA GLY A 411 20.04 23.88 -0.89
C GLY A 411 21.35 23.15 -0.57
N GLN A 412 21.28 22.06 0.19
CA GLN A 412 22.41 21.21 0.59
C GLN A 412 21.98 19.74 0.60
N PRO A 413 22.92 18.77 0.58
CA PRO A 413 22.58 17.36 0.62
C PRO A 413 21.69 16.95 1.79
N VAL A 414 20.85 15.95 1.58
CA VAL A 414 20.07 15.28 2.62
C VAL A 414 20.64 13.89 2.85
N ALA A 415 21.12 13.64 4.08
CA ALA A 415 21.62 12.35 4.52
C ALA A 415 20.52 11.58 5.27
N ILE A 416 20.13 10.43 4.75
CA ILE A 416 19.10 9.56 5.30
C ILE A 416 19.78 8.39 6.01
N GLN A 417 19.58 8.27 7.31
CA GLN A 417 20.05 7.15 8.11
C GLN A 417 19.14 5.95 7.93
N ASN A 418 19.64 4.72 8.16
CA ASN A 418 18.83 3.48 8.13
C ASN A 418 17.92 3.35 6.88
N ALA A 419 18.42 3.78 5.72
CA ALA A 419 17.68 3.85 4.48
C ALA A 419 17.37 2.49 3.84
N GLU A 420 17.95 1.38 4.34
CA GLU A 420 17.66 0.02 3.86
C GLU A 420 16.19 -0.35 3.91
N ILE A 421 15.40 0.32 4.75
CA ILE A 421 13.97 0.10 4.90
C ILE A 421 13.18 0.35 3.60
N LEU A 422 13.71 1.15 2.67
CA LEU A 422 13.07 1.39 1.37
C LEU A 422 12.88 0.09 0.55
N ARG A 423 13.75 -0.93 0.76
CA ARG A 423 13.68 -2.24 0.09
C ARG A 423 12.41 -3.03 0.41
N GLU A 424 11.69 -2.67 1.47
CA GLU A 424 10.40 -3.29 1.82
C GLU A 424 9.31 -3.07 0.76
N SER A 425 9.37 -1.97 0.00
CA SER A 425 8.32 -1.65 -0.97
C SER A 425 8.82 -1.19 -2.34
N PHE A 426 10.01 -0.65 -2.45
CA PHE A 426 10.58 -0.17 -3.71
C PHE A 426 12.10 -0.37 -3.71
N PRO A 427 12.57 -1.63 -3.86
CA PRO A 427 14.00 -1.96 -3.83
C PRO A 427 14.85 -1.17 -4.84
N GLU A 428 14.30 -0.92 -6.03
CA GLU A 428 14.98 -0.25 -7.15
C GLU A 428 14.90 1.30 -7.07
N PHE A 429 14.41 1.88 -5.96
CA PHE A 429 14.21 3.33 -5.84
C PHE A 429 15.44 4.17 -6.20
N SER A 430 16.59 3.83 -5.64
CA SER A 430 17.86 4.56 -5.91
C SER A 430 18.30 4.43 -7.36
N GLU A 431 18.19 3.23 -7.92
CA GLU A 431 18.55 2.94 -9.32
C GLU A 431 17.67 3.73 -10.29
N VAL A 432 16.37 3.80 -10.02
CA VAL A 432 15.40 4.52 -10.86
C VAL A 432 15.66 6.02 -10.83
N ILE A 433 15.92 6.61 -9.65
CA ILE A 433 16.27 8.04 -9.53
C ILE A 433 17.58 8.32 -10.27
N THR A 434 18.61 7.49 -10.12
CA THR A 434 19.90 7.63 -10.79
C THR A 434 19.74 7.50 -12.32
N LYS A 435 18.94 6.54 -12.79
CA LYS A 435 18.64 6.38 -14.23
C LYS A 435 17.97 7.62 -14.82
N LEU A 436 17.19 8.35 -14.04
CA LEU A 436 16.56 9.60 -14.45
C LEU A 436 17.51 10.80 -14.37
N GLY A 437 18.71 10.64 -13.85
CA GLY A 437 19.74 11.67 -13.74
C GLY A 437 19.92 12.27 -12.35
N GLY A 438 19.12 11.84 -11.35
CA GLY A 438 19.29 12.25 -9.96
C GLY A 438 20.54 11.63 -9.33
N GLU A 439 21.02 12.24 -8.26
CA GLU A 439 22.23 11.79 -7.57
C GLU A 439 21.90 11.28 -6.16
N LEU A 440 21.80 9.95 -6.05
CA LEU A 440 21.66 9.24 -4.78
C LEU A 440 22.88 8.36 -4.57
N ILE A 441 23.55 8.54 -3.44
CA ILE A 441 24.72 7.76 -3.05
C ILE A 441 24.33 6.92 -1.84
N ALA A 442 24.32 5.60 -2.01
CA ALA A 442 24.14 4.67 -0.92
C ALA A 442 25.50 4.28 -0.35
N ASP A 443 25.70 4.47 0.94
CA ASP A 443 26.89 3.97 1.66
C ASP A 443 26.57 2.54 2.13
N GLU A 444 27.01 1.56 1.36
CA GLU A 444 26.97 0.15 1.72
C GLU A 444 28.15 -0.20 2.61
N SER A 445 28.27 0.40 3.79
CA SER A 445 29.15 -0.12 4.82
C SER A 445 28.74 -1.58 5.11
N PRO A 446 29.65 -2.56 5.03
CA PRO A 446 29.31 -3.95 5.31
C PRO A 446 28.76 -4.02 6.73
N VAL A 447 27.58 -4.60 6.89
CA VAL A 447 27.03 -4.97 8.18
C VAL A 447 28.06 -5.94 8.79
N LEU A 448 28.82 -5.49 9.77
CA LEU A 448 29.60 -6.39 10.62
C LEU A 448 28.58 -7.33 11.25
N GLU A 449 28.55 -8.58 10.76
CA GLU A 449 27.84 -9.65 11.44
C GLU A 449 28.34 -9.68 12.87
N GLN A 450 27.51 -9.24 13.79
CA GLN A 450 27.74 -9.53 15.21
C GLN A 450 27.54 -11.03 15.37
N THR A 451 28.63 -11.76 15.20
CA THR A 451 28.74 -13.14 15.68
C THR A 451 28.43 -13.11 17.17
N ALA A 452 27.23 -13.60 17.51
CA ALA A 452 26.88 -13.90 18.89
C ALA A 452 27.87 -14.96 19.42
N ALA A 453 28.66 -14.55 20.43
CA ALA A 453 29.39 -15.45 21.30
C ALA A 453 28.46 -15.94 22.42
#